data_157f2f2390a6af77fc5091d54bdf0a74
#
_entry.id   157f2f2390a6af77fc5091d54bdf0a74
#
_cell.length_a   1.000
_cell.length_b   1.000
_cell.length_c   1.000
_cell.angle_alpha   90.00
_cell.angle_beta   90.00
_cell.angle_gamma   90.00
#
_symmetry.space_group_name_H-M   'P 1'
#
loop_
_entity.id
_entity.type
_entity.pdbx_description
1 polymer ?
#
loop_
_entity_poly.entity_id
_entity_poly.type
_entity_poly.pdbx_seq_one_letter_code
_entity_poly.pdbx_strand_id
1 'polypeptide(L)'
;METFDLTPDPKVLIALTHTPMQPLDALCELIDNAIDSFQAAELQGTPVEHPIITIDLPRMAEITRGAGIIRVRDNGIGLTRDMAEKAIKAGFSGNNPYDSLGLFGMGFNISTGKMGRRTKFFTARRDEETAIEVIVDLEEIQRRGSYSVPFVRREKPQGFEQGTEVEISGWWPEGNANS
;
A
#
# COMPACT_ATOMS: atom_id res chain seq x y z
N MET A 1 -7.62 13.84 16.20
CA MET A 1 -7.22 12.64 15.45
C MET A 1 -6.81 13.10 14.07
N GLU A 2 -5.58 12.82 13.66
CA GLU A 2 -5.10 13.20 12.33
C GLU A 2 -5.65 12.22 11.29
N THR A 3 -6.01 12.74 10.10
CA THR A 3 -6.64 11.95 9.02
C THR A 3 -6.00 12.27 7.69
N PHE A 4 -6.02 11.30 6.79
CA PHE A 4 -5.75 11.49 5.37
C PHE A 4 -7.08 11.65 4.63
N ASP A 5 -7.11 12.58 3.68
CA ASP A 5 -8.23 12.71 2.75
C ASP A 5 -7.94 11.87 1.50
N LEU A 6 -8.59 10.73 1.40
CA LEU A 6 -8.45 9.80 0.28
C LEU A 6 -9.59 9.94 -0.74
N THR A 7 -10.28 11.08 -0.78
CA THR A 7 -11.37 11.31 -1.75
C THR A 7 -10.86 11.03 -3.16
N PRO A 8 -11.41 10.03 -3.88
CA PRO A 8 -10.93 9.67 -5.20
C PRO A 8 -11.27 10.73 -6.23
N ASP A 9 -10.36 10.92 -7.19
CA ASP A 9 -10.71 11.64 -8.41
C ASP A 9 -11.79 10.84 -9.18
N PRO A 10 -12.85 11.48 -9.70
CA PRO A 10 -13.88 10.81 -10.48
C PRO A 10 -13.34 9.96 -11.65
N LYS A 11 -12.20 10.33 -12.22
CA LYS A 11 -11.53 9.57 -13.29
C LYS A 11 -11.02 8.21 -12.83
N VAL A 12 -10.66 8.08 -11.56
CA VAL A 12 -10.18 6.84 -10.98
C VAL A 12 -11.30 5.82 -10.82
N LEU A 13 -12.50 6.27 -10.43
CA LEU A 13 -13.67 5.37 -10.37
C LEU A 13 -13.96 4.74 -11.74
N ILE A 14 -13.75 5.48 -12.82
CA ILE A 14 -13.90 4.98 -14.19
C ILE A 14 -12.75 4.01 -14.53
N ALA A 15 -11.52 4.32 -14.19
CA ALA A 15 -10.38 3.45 -14.44
C ALA A 15 -10.47 2.12 -13.69
N LEU A 16 -10.95 2.15 -12.43
CA LEU A 16 -11.16 0.95 -11.60
C LEU A 16 -12.14 -0.05 -12.23
N THR A 17 -13.17 0.44 -12.95
CA THR A 17 -14.16 -0.44 -13.60
C THR A 17 -13.62 -1.12 -14.86
N HIS A 18 -12.59 -0.55 -15.49
CA HIS A 18 -12.10 -0.99 -16.81
C HIS A 18 -10.69 -1.61 -16.80
N THR A 19 -9.96 -1.61 -15.69
CA THR A 19 -8.62 -2.19 -15.63
C THR A 19 -8.69 -3.66 -15.21
N PRO A 20 -8.49 -4.63 -16.14
CA PRO A 20 -8.34 -6.02 -15.78
C PRO A 20 -6.97 -6.19 -15.09
N MET A 21 -6.97 -6.50 -13.78
CA MET A 21 -5.77 -6.77 -13.02
C MET A 21 -5.90 -8.14 -12.35
N GLN A 22 -4.95 -9.03 -12.61
CA GLN A 22 -4.90 -10.32 -11.94
C GLN A 22 -4.23 -10.15 -10.56
N PRO A 23 -4.50 -11.03 -9.58
CA PRO A 23 -3.84 -10.96 -8.27
C PRO A 23 -2.31 -10.98 -8.32
N LEU A 24 -1.73 -11.67 -9.31
CA LEU A 24 -0.28 -11.68 -9.52
C LEU A 24 0.23 -10.32 -9.98
N ASP A 25 -0.48 -9.65 -10.90
CA ASP A 25 -0.11 -8.31 -11.36
C ASP A 25 -0.14 -7.33 -10.19
N ALA A 26 -1.17 -7.46 -9.33
CA ALA A 26 -1.32 -6.66 -8.12
C ALA A 26 -0.15 -6.87 -7.13
N LEU A 27 0.34 -8.10 -7.00
CA LEU A 27 1.52 -8.38 -6.18
C LEU A 27 2.78 -7.79 -6.80
N CYS A 28 2.95 -7.89 -8.13
CA CYS A 28 4.08 -7.29 -8.84
C CYS A 28 4.14 -5.77 -8.64
N GLU A 29 3.00 -5.07 -8.67
CA GLU A 29 2.94 -3.62 -8.38
C GLU A 29 3.49 -3.27 -6.99
N LEU A 30 3.23 -4.10 -5.98
CA LEU A 30 3.78 -3.86 -4.64
C LEU A 30 5.29 -4.11 -4.58
N ILE A 31 5.78 -5.08 -5.36
CA ILE A 31 7.22 -5.36 -5.49
C ILE A 31 7.92 -4.21 -6.23
N ASP A 32 7.32 -3.72 -7.32
CA ASP A 32 7.85 -2.60 -8.09
C ASP A 32 7.93 -1.33 -7.23
N ASN A 33 6.92 -1.05 -6.40
CA ASN A 33 6.97 0.05 -5.44
C ASN A 33 8.14 -0.07 -4.45
N ALA A 34 8.46 -1.28 -4.00
CA ALA A 34 9.61 -1.51 -3.13
C ALA A 34 10.94 -1.29 -3.87
N ILE A 35 11.04 -1.71 -5.14
CA ILE A 35 12.20 -1.47 -6.00
C ILE A 35 12.39 0.04 -6.22
N ASP A 36 11.32 0.77 -6.52
CA ASP A 36 11.33 2.21 -6.70
C ASP A 36 11.82 2.94 -5.43
N SER A 37 11.48 2.42 -4.24
CA SER A 37 11.99 2.94 -2.97
C SER A 37 13.52 2.84 -2.87
N PHE A 38 14.12 1.75 -3.35
CA PHE A 38 15.59 1.60 -3.39
C PHE A 38 16.22 2.52 -4.42
N GLN A 39 15.64 2.65 -5.60
CA GLN A 39 16.12 3.58 -6.62
C GLN A 39 16.05 5.04 -6.14
N ALA A 40 14.98 5.41 -5.45
CA ALA A 40 14.85 6.72 -4.84
C ALA A 40 15.94 6.99 -3.78
N ALA A 41 16.31 5.97 -2.99
CA ALA A 41 17.40 6.04 -2.03
C ALA A 41 18.74 6.32 -2.72
N GLU A 42 19.03 5.63 -3.83
CA GLU A 42 20.23 5.85 -4.63
C GLU A 42 20.29 7.28 -5.18
N LEU A 43 19.18 7.76 -5.76
CA LEU A 43 19.08 9.12 -6.31
C LEU A 43 19.26 10.22 -5.24
N GLN A 44 18.87 9.93 -3.99
CA GLN A 44 19.05 10.84 -2.85
C GLN A 44 20.47 10.75 -2.23
N GLY A 45 21.35 9.89 -2.75
CA GLY A 45 22.70 9.68 -2.22
C GLY A 45 22.74 8.94 -0.88
N THR A 46 21.66 8.23 -0.53
CA THR A 46 21.53 7.41 0.69
C THR A 46 21.15 5.97 0.34
N PRO A 47 21.96 5.26 -0.48
CA PRO A 47 21.64 3.92 -0.94
C PRO A 47 21.45 2.96 0.24
N VAL A 48 20.56 2.00 0.07
CA VAL A 48 20.38 0.90 1.02
C VAL A 48 21.46 -0.15 0.73
N GLU A 49 22.37 -0.41 1.68
CA GLU A 49 23.51 -1.33 1.47
C GLU A 49 23.07 -2.75 1.10
N HIS A 50 21.98 -3.23 1.70
CA HIS A 50 21.42 -4.57 1.46
C HIS A 50 19.92 -4.45 1.22
N PRO A 51 19.48 -4.14 -0.02
CA PRO A 51 18.08 -4.04 -0.32
C PRO A 51 17.40 -5.40 -0.22
N ILE A 52 16.35 -5.50 0.58
CA ILE A 52 15.59 -6.73 0.82
C ILE A 52 14.12 -6.44 0.64
N ILE A 53 13.45 -7.29 -0.15
CA ILE A 53 11.99 -7.37 -0.22
C ILE A 53 11.58 -8.73 0.34
N THR A 54 10.73 -8.71 1.35
CA THR A 54 10.17 -9.93 1.95
C THR A 54 8.70 -10.04 1.55
N ILE A 55 8.31 -11.21 1.07
CA ILE A 55 6.94 -11.51 0.67
C ILE A 55 6.45 -12.70 1.48
N ASP A 56 5.45 -12.47 2.32
CA ASP A 56 4.77 -13.52 3.05
C ASP A 56 3.43 -13.82 2.38
N LEU A 57 3.25 -15.06 1.97
CA LEU A 57 2.01 -15.55 1.38
C LEU A 57 1.25 -16.44 2.37
N PRO A 58 -0.09 -16.34 2.41
CA PRO A 58 -0.89 -17.17 3.30
C PRO A 58 -0.84 -18.63 2.89
N ARG A 59 -0.91 -19.51 3.88
CA ARG A 59 -1.06 -20.95 3.64
C ARG A 59 -2.48 -21.25 3.21
N MET A 60 -2.68 -22.34 2.47
CA MET A 60 -4.01 -22.76 2.01
C MET A 60 -5.03 -22.87 3.15
N ALA A 61 -4.62 -23.37 4.32
CA ALA A 61 -5.49 -23.47 5.50
C ALA A 61 -5.93 -22.10 6.05
N GLU A 62 -5.12 -21.06 5.89
CA GLU A 62 -5.45 -19.69 6.30
C GLU A 62 -6.42 -19.05 5.28
N ILE A 63 -6.19 -19.30 3.99
CA ILE A 63 -7.09 -18.88 2.91
C ILE A 63 -8.48 -19.48 3.13
N THR A 64 -8.55 -20.80 3.34
CA THR A 64 -9.83 -21.52 3.56
C THR A 64 -10.61 -21.01 4.76
N ARG A 65 -9.93 -20.51 5.78
CA ARG A 65 -10.58 -19.92 6.98
C ARG A 65 -10.90 -18.43 6.82
N GLY A 66 -10.55 -17.81 5.67
CA GLY A 66 -10.68 -16.36 5.46
C GLY A 66 -9.73 -15.52 6.33
N ALA A 67 -8.68 -16.13 6.89
CA ALA A 67 -7.71 -15.50 7.77
C ALA A 67 -6.35 -15.26 7.08
N GLY A 68 -6.27 -15.49 5.77
CA GLY A 68 -5.05 -15.29 5.01
C GLY A 68 -4.64 -13.82 4.96
N ILE A 69 -3.32 -13.57 5.08
CA ILE A 69 -2.72 -12.24 4.93
C ILE A 69 -1.60 -12.36 3.91
N ILE A 70 -1.60 -11.48 2.90
CA ILE A 70 -0.43 -11.21 2.07
C ILE A 70 0.32 -10.05 2.70
N ARG A 71 1.63 -10.19 2.85
CA ARG A 71 2.49 -9.11 3.32
C ARG A 71 3.64 -8.92 2.36
N VAL A 72 3.88 -7.68 1.97
CA VAL A 72 5.07 -7.25 1.24
C VAL A 72 5.77 -6.20 2.09
N ARG A 73 7.04 -6.42 2.40
CA ARG A 73 7.87 -5.53 3.21
C ARG A 73 9.19 -5.27 2.51
N ASP A 74 9.60 -4.03 2.48
CA ASP A 74 10.94 -3.59 2.07
C ASP A 74 11.71 -2.96 3.25
N ASN A 75 13.01 -2.82 3.10
CA ASN A 75 13.88 -2.06 3.98
C ASN A 75 14.40 -0.77 3.33
N GLY A 76 13.63 -0.20 2.40
CA GLY A 76 13.91 1.07 1.75
C GLY A 76 13.93 2.25 2.71
N ILE A 77 13.98 3.47 2.18
CA ILE A 77 14.09 4.70 3.03
C ILE A 77 12.82 5.03 3.80
N GLY A 78 11.71 4.34 3.53
CA GLY A 78 10.40 4.68 4.08
C GLY A 78 9.86 6.02 3.56
N LEU A 79 8.66 6.38 3.98
CA LEU A 79 7.95 7.57 3.51
C LEU A 79 7.73 8.57 4.65
N THR A 80 7.87 9.86 4.33
CA THR A 80 7.37 10.93 5.19
C THR A 80 5.85 10.89 5.26
N ARG A 81 5.25 11.60 6.23
CA ARG A 81 3.79 11.73 6.32
C ARG A 81 3.15 12.17 4.99
N ASP A 82 3.68 13.22 4.39
CA ASP A 82 3.13 13.79 3.16
C ASP A 82 3.30 12.87 1.96
N MET A 83 4.41 12.13 1.90
CA MET A 83 4.64 11.10 0.88
C MET A 83 3.71 9.91 1.08
N ALA A 84 3.50 9.47 2.31
CA ALA A 84 2.56 8.37 2.64
C ALA A 84 1.12 8.75 2.27
N GLU A 85 0.69 9.98 2.61
CA GLU A 85 -0.63 10.48 2.20
C GLU A 85 -0.78 10.49 0.68
N LYS A 86 0.22 11.02 -0.05
CA LYS A 86 0.22 11.04 -1.52
C LYS A 86 0.23 9.63 -2.11
N ALA A 87 1.03 8.72 -1.55
CA ALA A 87 1.13 7.35 -2.02
C ALA A 87 -0.20 6.60 -1.90
N ILE A 88 -0.85 6.71 -0.75
CA ILE A 88 -2.16 6.11 -0.53
C ILE A 88 -3.22 6.82 -1.38
N LYS A 89 -3.16 8.16 -1.49
CA LYS A 89 -4.08 8.96 -2.30
C LYS A 89 -3.87 8.76 -3.81
N ALA A 90 -2.65 8.60 -4.28
CA ALA A 90 -2.34 8.39 -5.71
C ALA A 90 -3.03 7.15 -6.28
N GLY A 91 -3.18 6.10 -5.47
CA GLY A 91 -4.02 4.97 -5.82
C GLY A 91 -5.50 5.33 -6.00
N PHE A 92 -5.95 6.48 -5.51
CA PHE A 92 -7.29 7.02 -5.74
C PHE A 92 -7.33 8.15 -6.78
N SER A 93 -6.21 8.78 -7.14
CA SER A 93 -6.19 10.04 -7.89
C SER A 93 -5.69 9.98 -9.33
N GLY A 94 -5.43 8.83 -9.94
CA GLY A 94 -5.14 8.72 -11.38
C GLY A 94 -4.15 9.76 -11.97
N ASN A 95 -3.23 10.30 -11.17
CA ASN A 95 -2.30 11.31 -11.62
C ASN A 95 -1.22 10.72 -12.55
N ASN A 96 -0.92 11.49 -13.56
CA ASN A 96 -0.03 11.27 -14.70
C ASN A 96 1.30 10.60 -14.27
N PRO A 97 1.72 9.47 -14.86
CA PRO A 97 2.96 8.77 -14.52
C PRO A 97 4.23 9.56 -14.84
N TYR A 98 4.12 10.77 -15.42
CA TYR A 98 5.26 11.62 -15.81
C TYR A 98 5.59 12.74 -14.81
N ASP A 99 4.79 12.97 -13.78
CA ASP A 99 5.14 13.93 -12.74
C ASP A 99 5.91 13.24 -11.60
N SER A 100 7.19 13.25 -11.76
CA SER A 100 8.29 13.15 -10.78
C SER A 100 8.07 12.32 -9.52
N LEU A 101 8.81 11.23 -9.42
CA LEU A 101 8.89 10.25 -8.37
C LEU A 101 7.71 9.26 -8.38
N GLY A 102 7.82 8.31 -9.30
CA GLY A 102 6.90 7.17 -9.45
C GLY A 102 6.94 6.17 -8.30
N LEU A 103 6.97 6.66 -7.05
CA LEU A 103 7.05 5.82 -5.87
C LEU A 103 5.75 5.07 -5.60
N PHE A 104 4.61 5.50 -6.15
CA PHE A 104 3.34 4.78 -6.04
C PHE A 104 2.42 5.25 -7.18
N GLY A 105 2.57 4.63 -8.33
CA GLY A 105 1.67 4.83 -9.46
C GLY A 105 0.23 4.41 -9.13
N MET A 106 -0.69 4.49 -10.06
CA MET A 106 -2.11 4.14 -9.89
C MET A 106 -2.37 2.72 -9.33
N GLY A 107 -1.31 1.91 -9.23
CA GLY A 107 -1.37 0.51 -8.85
C GLY A 107 -1.74 0.25 -7.40
N PHE A 108 -1.28 1.05 -6.41
CA PHE A 108 -1.33 0.65 -5.01
C PHE A 108 -2.75 0.32 -4.51
N ASN A 109 -3.69 1.24 -4.57
CA ASN A 109 -5.04 0.98 -4.04
C ASN A 109 -5.89 0.12 -4.97
N ILE A 110 -5.64 0.16 -6.28
CA ILE A 110 -6.27 -0.77 -7.23
C ILE A 110 -5.78 -2.17 -6.94
N SER A 111 -4.47 -2.36 -6.82
CA SER A 111 -3.83 -3.64 -6.55
C SER A 111 -4.28 -4.22 -5.22
N THR A 112 -4.19 -3.44 -4.14
CA THR A 112 -4.57 -3.89 -2.81
C THR A 112 -6.07 -4.16 -2.71
N GLY A 113 -6.90 -3.29 -3.29
CA GLY A 113 -8.35 -3.44 -3.32
C GLY A 113 -8.86 -4.60 -4.18
N LYS A 114 -8.09 -5.02 -5.19
CA LYS A 114 -8.37 -6.23 -5.98
C LYS A 114 -8.05 -7.51 -5.21
N MET A 115 -7.04 -7.48 -4.35
CA MET A 115 -6.63 -8.64 -3.54
C MET A 115 -7.47 -8.80 -2.27
N GLY A 116 -7.84 -7.70 -1.61
CA GLY A 116 -8.60 -7.79 -0.37
C GLY A 116 -9.28 -6.47 0.00
N ARG A 117 -10.18 -6.54 0.97
CA ARG A 117 -10.99 -5.39 1.43
C ARG A 117 -10.26 -4.49 2.41
N ARG A 118 -9.21 -5.00 3.05
CA ARG A 118 -8.48 -4.29 4.09
C ARG A 118 -7.00 -4.30 3.81
N THR A 119 -6.44 -3.10 3.72
CA THR A 119 -5.00 -2.86 3.56
C THR A 119 -4.48 -2.14 4.79
N LYS A 120 -3.45 -2.69 5.42
CA LYS A 120 -2.66 -1.99 6.42
C LYS A 120 -1.37 -1.55 5.77
N PHE A 121 -1.13 -0.27 5.79
CA PHE A 121 0.09 0.37 5.31
C PHE A 121 0.89 0.85 6.52
N PHE A 122 2.15 0.47 6.58
CA PHE A 122 3.07 0.85 7.64
C PHE A 122 4.37 1.32 7.03
N THR A 123 4.86 2.49 7.43
CA THR A 123 6.13 3.02 6.92
C THR A 123 6.92 3.72 8.01
N ALA A 124 8.23 3.55 7.99
CA ALA A 124 9.15 4.17 8.93
C ALA A 124 10.37 4.69 8.20
N ARG A 125 10.85 5.85 8.62
CA ARG A 125 12.12 6.44 8.20
C ARG A 125 13.15 6.31 9.30
N ARG A 126 14.42 6.16 8.95
CA ARG A 126 15.50 6.02 9.94
C ARG A 126 15.64 7.25 10.83
N ASP A 127 15.42 8.43 10.28
CA ASP A 127 15.53 9.74 10.92
C ASP A 127 14.30 10.14 11.75
N GLU A 128 13.22 9.34 11.75
CA GLU A 128 12.03 9.58 12.57
C GLU A 128 11.95 8.56 13.72
N GLU A 129 11.51 8.99 14.90
CA GLU A 129 11.35 8.13 16.09
C GLU A 129 10.17 7.17 15.95
N THR A 130 9.14 7.58 15.21
CA THR A 130 7.89 6.84 15.06
C THR A 130 7.65 6.43 13.62
N ALA A 131 6.89 5.36 13.45
CA ALA A 131 6.34 4.93 12.18
C ALA A 131 4.93 5.48 11.97
N ILE A 132 4.49 5.51 10.72
CA ILE A 132 3.12 5.84 10.32
C ILE A 132 2.39 4.54 10.01
N GLU A 133 1.24 4.34 10.63
CA GLU A 133 0.33 3.24 10.33
C GLU A 133 -1.01 3.79 9.81
N VAL A 134 -1.46 3.28 8.68
CA VAL A 134 -2.76 3.60 8.07
C VAL A 134 -3.48 2.30 7.78
N ILE A 135 -4.76 2.24 8.13
CA ILE A 135 -5.61 1.10 7.77
C ILE A 135 -6.70 1.60 6.82
N VAL A 136 -6.65 1.15 5.59
CA VAL A 136 -7.67 1.39 4.57
C VAL A 136 -8.61 0.19 4.58
N ASP A 137 -9.83 0.39 5.04
CA ASP A 137 -10.89 -0.62 5.07
C ASP A 137 -12.02 -0.15 4.14
N LEU A 138 -12.16 -0.82 2.99
CA LEU A 138 -13.10 -0.43 1.95
C LEU A 138 -14.56 -0.55 2.40
N GLU A 139 -14.89 -1.54 3.23
CA GLU A 139 -16.24 -1.70 3.78
C GLU A 139 -16.57 -0.56 4.76
N GLU A 140 -15.60 -0.18 5.58
CA GLU A 140 -15.77 0.92 6.53
C GLU A 140 -15.91 2.27 5.80
N ILE A 141 -15.10 2.52 4.77
CA ILE A 141 -15.19 3.70 3.92
C ILE A 141 -16.57 3.78 3.28
N GLN A 142 -17.06 2.69 2.69
CA GLN A 142 -18.38 2.61 2.07
C GLN A 142 -19.49 2.84 3.09
N ARG A 143 -19.40 2.21 4.26
CA ARG A 143 -20.41 2.36 5.33
C ARG A 143 -20.47 3.78 5.89
N ARG A 144 -19.33 4.45 6.02
CA ARG A 144 -19.25 5.83 6.53
C ARG A 144 -19.57 6.88 5.47
N GLY A 145 -19.45 6.56 4.19
CA GLY A 145 -19.55 7.52 3.10
C GLY A 145 -18.46 8.61 3.14
N SER A 146 -17.34 8.31 3.79
CA SER A 146 -16.24 9.25 3.96
C SER A 146 -14.91 8.58 3.60
N TYR A 147 -14.14 9.26 2.77
CA TYR A 147 -12.79 8.86 2.36
C TYR A 147 -11.69 9.37 3.30
N SER A 148 -12.05 9.98 4.42
CA SER A 148 -11.10 10.39 5.44
C SER A 148 -10.68 9.18 6.27
N VAL A 149 -9.42 8.77 6.15
CA VAL A 149 -8.86 7.61 6.83
C VAL A 149 -7.89 8.09 7.90
N PRO A 150 -8.09 7.67 9.17
CA PRO A 150 -7.17 8.04 10.24
C PRO A 150 -5.83 7.34 10.06
N PHE A 151 -4.75 8.05 10.39
CA PHE A 151 -3.45 7.45 10.59
C PHE A 151 -3.00 7.55 12.05
N VAL A 152 -2.12 6.66 12.44
CA VAL A 152 -1.60 6.59 13.81
C VAL A 152 -0.08 6.60 13.76
N ARG A 153 0.55 7.34 14.65
CA ARG A 153 1.97 7.21 14.90
C ARG A 153 2.19 6.07 15.89
N ARG A 154 3.11 5.16 15.52
CA ARG A 154 3.46 3.97 16.30
C ARG A 154 4.94 3.98 16.63
N GLU A 155 5.29 3.36 17.74
CA GLU A 155 6.67 2.97 17.98
C GLU A 155 7.11 1.98 16.89
N LYS A 156 8.35 2.10 16.45
CA LYS A 156 8.91 1.16 15.48
C LYS A 156 9.06 -0.22 16.13
N PRO A 157 8.61 -1.28 15.48
CA PRO A 157 8.85 -2.64 15.95
C PRO A 157 10.37 -2.91 16.04
N GLN A 158 10.77 -3.74 16.98
CA GLN A 158 12.16 -4.15 17.10
C GLN A 158 12.68 -4.74 15.78
N GLY A 159 13.79 -4.23 15.27
CA GLY A 159 14.37 -4.65 14.00
C GLY A 159 13.72 -4.04 12.75
N PHE A 160 12.79 -3.09 12.91
CA PHE A 160 12.24 -2.30 11.82
C PHE A 160 12.72 -0.85 11.93
N GLU A 161 13.92 -0.58 11.44
CA GLU A 161 14.48 0.78 11.50
C GLU A 161 13.87 1.70 10.46
N GLN A 162 13.69 1.20 9.23
CA GLN A 162 13.14 1.93 8.08
C GLN A 162 12.52 0.97 7.06
N GLY A 163 11.72 1.52 6.14
CA GLY A 163 11.09 0.79 5.04
C GLY A 163 9.58 0.92 5.04
N THR A 164 8.95 0.10 4.21
CA THR A 164 7.50 0.06 4.09
C THR A 164 7.00 -1.37 4.18
N GLU A 165 5.87 -1.57 4.83
CA GLU A 165 5.17 -2.85 4.92
C GLU A 165 3.71 -2.65 4.53
N VAL A 166 3.24 -3.51 3.62
CA VAL A 166 1.85 -3.56 3.17
C VAL A 166 1.28 -4.92 3.52
N GLU A 167 0.24 -4.94 4.33
CA GLU A 167 -0.53 -6.16 4.63
C GLU A 167 -1.91 -6.07 3.98
N ILE A 168 -2.31 -7.12 3.27
CA ILE A 168 -3.63 -7.22 2.62
C ILE A 168 -4.37 -8.40 3.21
N SER A 169 -5.61 -8.15 3.63
CA SER A 169 -6.49 -9.13 4.28
C SER A 169 -7.95 -8.90 3.88
N GLY A 170 -8.83 -9.78 4.36
CA GLY A 170 -10.26 -9.67 4.05
C GLY A 170 -10.54 -10.01 2.58
N TRP A 171 -10.17 -11.23 2.18
CA TRP A 171 -10.34 -11.72 0.81
C TRP A 171 -11.78 -11.56 0.30
N TRP A 172 -11.89 -11.23 -0.98
CA TRP A 172 -13.18 -11.27 -1.64
C TRP A 172 -13.70 -12.70 -1.71
N PRO A 173 -15.01 -12.93 -1.50
CA PRO A 173 -15.61 -14.25 -1.71
C PRO A 173 -15.36 -14.75 -3.14
N GLU A 174 -15.10 -16.03 -3.30
CA GLU A 174 -14.74 -16.68 -4.58
C GLU A 174 -15.70 -16.44 -5.76
N GLY A 175 -16.86 -15.85 -5.54
CA GLY A 175 -17.82 -15.51 -6.60
C GLY A 175 -17.49 -14.28 -7.44
N ASN A 176 -16.54 -13.45 -7.03
CA ASN A 176 -16.21 -12.18 -7.72
C ASN A 176 -14.87 -12.20 -8.47
N ALA A 177 -14.16 -13.33 -8.49
CA ALA A 177 -12.90 -13.47 -9.21
C ALA A 177 -13.04 -13.54 -10.73
N ASN A 178 -14.28 -13.57 -11.27
CA ASN A 178 -14.59 -13.75 -12.69
C ASN A 178 -15.53 -12.67 -13.27
N SER A 179 -15.59 -11.50 -12.69
CA SER A 179 -16.34 -10.39 -13.28
C SER A 179 -15.47 -9.18 -13.62
#